data_11e46455dc5401838ae12cafee20b1ec
#
_entry.id   11e46455dc5401838ae12cafee20b1ec
#
_cell.length_a   1.000
_cell.length_b   1.000
_cell.length_c   1.000
_cell.angle_alpha   90.00
_cell.angle_beta   90.00
_cell.angle_gamma   90.00
#
_symmetry.space_group_name_H-M   'P 1'
#
loop_
_entity.id
_entity.type
_entity.pdbx_description
1 polymer ?
#
loop_
_entity_poly.entity_id
_entity_poly.type
_entity_poly.pdbx_seq_one_letter_code
_entity_poly.pdbx_strand_id
1 'polypeptide(L)'
;MTAPIVLVTGATGRVGGAALRHLRGRVPLRAAARRPPAPEPGVEWVRFAFESPETFAPALSGVGAVFLMRPPEMARARDFAPFLDAAEAAGVRHVALLSVKGAERNPLLPHHRLERALRARRWQATMIRPSDFMQNLETVLREGLVERDEIAVPAGRGRSAFVDVEDVGEAVARVLSEPALAGRDATLTGPRALGFEEVARILGEARGRPVRYRPVGPLRFLRESRARGEARGLAAVMAALYTAQRLGLAAEVTPDLTALLGRPPTDLRAYAERARDRFLPAGA
;
A
#
# COMPACT_ATOMS: atom_id res chain seq x y z
N MET A 1 -13.62 30.18 8.24
CA MET A 1 -13.62 28.76 8.67
C MET A 1 -12.30 28.15 8.20
N THR A 2 -11.48 27.65 9.10
CA THR A 2 -10.23 26.93 8.75
C THR A 2 -10.57 25.66 7.97
N ALA A 3 -9.79 25.33 6.94
CA ALA A 3 -9.94 24.08 6.20
C ALA A 3 -9.79 22.88 7.17
N PRO A 4 -10.61 21.83 7.03
CA PRO A 4 -10.56 20.68 7.92
C PRO A 4 -9.20 19.95 7.78
N ILE A 5 -8.69 19.48 8.92
CA ILE A 5 -7.43 18.74 8.97
C ILE A 5 -7.59 17.35 8.32
N VAL A 6 -6.60 16.93 7.56
CA VAL A 6 -6.47 15.55 7.08
C VAL A 6 -5.55 14.77 8.02
N LEU A 7 -6.07 13.72 8.64
CA LEU A 7 -5.29 12.80 9.47
C LEU A 7 -4.77 11.64 8.60
N VAL A 8 -3.46 11.40 8.64
CA VAL A 8 -2.83 10.27 7.95
C VAL A 8 -2.38 9.25 9.00
N THR A 9 -3.04 8.08 9.07
CA THR A 9 -2.56 6.95 9.87
C THR A 9 -1.48 6.18 9.10
N GLY A 10 -0.60 5.46 9.81
CA GLY A 10 0.51 4.78 9.15
C GLY A 10 1.48 5.71 8.43
N ALA A 11 1.60 6.95 8.91
CA ALA A 11 2.35 8.06 8.31
C ALA A 11 3.85 7.77 8.12
N THR A 12 4.44 6.95 8.96
CA THR A 12 5.84 6.51 8.86
C THR A 12 6.05 5.32 7.89
N GLY A 13 4.96 4.76 7.36
CA GLY A 13 5.01 3.69 6.37
C GLY A 13 5.21 4.23 4.95
N ARG A 14 5.42 3.32 3.98
CA ARG A 14 5.68 3.68 2.59
C ARG A 14 4.54 4.46 1.96
N VAL A 15 3.33 3.92 1.99
CA VAL A 15 2.15 4.58 1.37
C VAL A 15 1.74 5.82 2.16
N GLY A 16 1.69 5.74 3.51
CA GLY A 16 1.36 6.90 4.34
C GLY A 16 2.38 8.03 4.17
N GLY A 17 3.68 7.70 4.12
CA GLY A 17 4.74 8.69 3.86
C GLY A 17 4.66 9.31 2.47
N ALA A 18 4.35 8.51 1.43
CA ALA A 18 4.09 9.04 0.09
C ALA A 18 2.87 9.96 0.08
N ALA A 19 1.76 9.56 0.70
CA ALA A 19 0.57 10.39 0.82
C ALA A 19 0.87 11.72 1.54
N LEU A 20 1.65 11.69 2.63
CA LEU A 20 2.08 12.90 3.34
C LEU A 20 2.85 13.87 2.44
N ARG A 21 3.82 13.36 1.66
CA ARG A 21 4.61 14.20 0.73
C ARG A 21 3.71 14.93 -0.26
N HIS A 22 2.74 14.23 -0.83
CA HIS A 22 1.82 14.79 -1.82
C HIS A 22 0.70 15.67 -1.21
N LEU A 23 0.34 15.49 0.07
CA LEU A 23 -0.64 16.33 0.78
C LEU A 23 -0.03 17.63 1.31
N ARG A 24 1.28 17.66 1.54
CA ARG A 24 1.97 18.83 2.12
C ARG A 24 1.74 20.07 1.27
N GLY A 25 1.33 21.16 1.94
CA GLY A 25 1.00 22.43 1.29
C GLY A 25 -0.35 22.49 0.59
N ARG A 26 -1.10 21.37 0.50
CA ARG A 26 -2.45 21.34 -0.10
C ARG A 26 -3.56 21.51 0.95
N VAL A 27 -3.37 20.92 2.12
CA VAL A 27 -4.36 20.90 3.21
C VAL A 27 -3.65 20.98 4.56
N PRO A 28 -4.34 21.43 5.65
CA PRO A 28 -3.85 21.23 7.01
C PRO A 28 -3.67 19.73 7.28
N LEU A 29 -2.48 19.33 7.78
CA LEU A 29 -2.05 17.96 7.76
C LEU A 29 -1.60 17.49 9.14
N ARG A 30 -2.20 16.39 9.60
CA ARG A 30 -1.81 15.70 10.84
C ARG A 30 -1.34 14.28 10.52
N ALA A 31 -0.15 13.94 10.99
CA ALA A 31 0.47 12.64 10.80
C ALA A 31 0.45 11.84 12.09
N ALA A 32 -0.10 10.63 12.03
CA ALA A 32 -0.26 9.75 13.18
C ALA A 32 0.80 8.65 13.20
N ALA A 33 1.54 8.53 14.31
CA ALA A 33 2.55 7.50 14.51
C ALA A 33 2.59 7.03 15.97
N ARG A 34 2.95 5.76 16.20
CA ARG A 34 3.19 5.24 17.56
C ARG A 34 4.32 5.98 18.27
N ARG A 35 5.34 6.34 17.51
CA ARG A 35 6.47 7.17 17.93
C ARG A 35 6.65 8.26 16.88
N PRO A 36 6.14 9.47 17.11
CA PRO A 36 6.33 10.59 16.18
C PRO A 36 7.82 10.88 15.97
N PRO A 37 8.26 11.16 14.75
CA PRO A 37 9.61 11.64 14.49
C PRO A 37 9.79 13.06 15.00
N ALA A 38 10.97 13.65 14.77
CA ALA A 38 11.21 15.07 15.05
C ALA A 38 10.20 15.95 14.28
N PRO A 39 9.78 17.10 14.85
CA PRO A 39 8.88 18.02 14.18
C PRO A 39 9.42 18.46 12.82
N GLU A 40 8.53 18.56 11.84
CA GLU A 40 8.86 19.03 10.50
C GLU A 40 7.84 20.09 10.03
N PRO A 41 8.26 21.09 9.23
CA PRO A 41 7.36 22.14 8.77
C PRO A 41 6.18 21.59 7.97
N GLY A 42 4.96 22.12 8.22
CA GLY A 42 3.75 21.78 7.48
C GLY A 42 3.11 20.45 7.84
N VAL A 43 3.60 19.74 8.88
CA VAL A 43 3.01 18.49 9.38
C VAL A 43 2.93 18.53 10.90
N GLU A 44 1.71 18.39 11.42
CA GLU A 44 1.50 18.19 12.85
C GLU A 44 1.60 16.71 13.19
N TRP A 45 2.66 16.30 13.89
CA TRP A 45 2.83 14.92 14.33
C TRP A 45 2.12 14.68 15.65
N VAL A 46 1.34 13.57 15.71
CA VAL A 46 0.65 13.15 16.95
C VAL A 46 0.97 11.71 17.26
N ARG A 47 1.04 11.42 18.57
CA ARG A 47 1.10 10.03 19.03
C ARG A 47 -0.26 9.37 18.79
N PHE A 48 -0.23 8.19 18.17
CA PHE A 48 -1.42 7.43 17.86
C PHE A 48 -1.15 5.92 17.77
N ALA A 49 -2.03 5.15 18.38
CA ALA A 49 -2.05 3.70 18.25
C ALA A 49 -3.50 3.20 18.35
N PHE A 50 -3.91 2.28 17.50
CA PHE A 50 -5.27 1.72 17.51
C PHE A 50 -5.60 0.96 18.80
N GLU A 51 -4.59 0.42 19.47
CA GLU A 51 -4.68 -0.28 20.76
C GLU A 51 -4.75 0.66 21.97
N SER A 52 -4.63 1.98 21.77
CA SER A 52 -4.54 3.01 22.80
C SER A 52 -5.64 4.07 22.60
N PRO A 53 -6.88 3.84 23.10
CA PRO A 53 -8.02 4.76 22.89
C PRO A 53 -7.78 6.17 23.40
N GLU A 54 -6.95 6.36 24.41
CA GLU A 54 -6.56 7.69 24.93
C GLU A 54 -5.86 8.56 23.88
N THR A 55 -5.32 7.96 22.81
CA THR A 55 -4.66 8.69 21.71
C THR A 55 -5.66 9.20 20.65
N PHE A 56 -6.92 8.77 20.68
CA PHE A 56 -7.88 9.09 19.61
C PHE A 56 -8.34 10.54 19.65
N ALA A 57 -8.74 11.04 20.82
CA ALA A 57 -9.26 12.41 20.92
C ALA A 57 -8.24 13.46 20.48
N PRO A 58 -6.96 13.46 20.91
CA PRO A 58 -5.97 14.38 20.40
C PRO A 58 -5.73 14.24 18.88
N ALA A 59 -5.70 13.00 18.37
CA ALA A 59 -5.47 12.74 16.95
C ALA A 59 -6.63 13.22 16.06
N LEU A 60 -7.87 13.17 16.56
CA LEU A 60 -9.09 13.45 15.80
C LEU A 60 -9.59 14.90 15.95
N SER A 61 -9.02 15.70 16.84
CA SER A 61 -9.45 17.08 17.08
C SER A 61 -9.34 17.93 15.80
N GLY A 62 -10.46 18.48 15.31
CA GLY A 62 -10.53 19.29 14.09
C GLY A 62 -10.35 18.52 12.77
N VAL A 63 -10.30 17.19 12.81
CA VAL A 63 -10.12 16.34 11.63
C VAL A 63 -11.42 16.23 10.86
N GLY A 64 -11.37 16.51 9.54
CA GLY A 64 -12.49 16.34 8.62
C GLY A 64 -12.34 15.12 7.70
N ALA A 65 -11.11 14.68 7.44
CA ALA A 65 -10.83 13.51 6.62
C ALA A 65 -9.71 12.63 7.21
N VAL A 66 -9.79 11.33 7.01
CA VAL A 66 -8.83 10.35 7.53
C VAL A 66 -8.33 9.46 6.40
N PHE A 67 -7.01 9.33 6.25
CA PHE A 67 -6.40 8.21 5.56
C PHE A 67 -6.21 7.06 6.55
N LEU A 68 -6.94 5.98 6.35
CA LEU A 68 -6.93 4.81 7.22
C LEU A 68 -6.07 3.69 6.63
N MET A 69 -5.01 3.33 7.33
CA MET A 69 -4.20 2.15 7.02
C MET A 69 -4.42 1.07 8.08
N ARG A 70 -4.67 -0.14 7.63
CA ARG A 70 -4.79 -1.30 8.51
C ARG A 70 -3.40 -1.83 8.90
N PRO A 71 -3.01 -1.83 10.18
CA PRO A 71 -1.83 -2.55 10.63
C PRO A 71 -1.96 -4.06 10.35
N PRO A 72 -0.88 -4.75 9.93
CA PRO A 72 -0.93 -6.19 9.63
C PRO A 72 -1.46 -7.04 10.80
N GLU A 73 -1.18 -6.63 12.03
CA GLU A 73 -1.57 -7.31 13.26
C GLU A 73 -3.08 -7.26 13.53
N MET A 74 -3.77 -6.23 13.03
CA MET A 74 -5.21 -6.03 13.21
C MET A 74 -5.99 -6.73 12.10
N ALA A 75 -6.23 -8.03 12.27
CA ALA A 75 -6.92 -8.83 11.26
C ALA A 75 -8.46 -8.72 11.30
N ARG A 76 -9.03 -8.24 12.37
CA ARG A 76 -10.49 -8.23 12.58
C ARG A 76 -11.04 -6.81 12.43
N ALA A 77 -12.08 -6.64 11.63
CA ALA A 77 -12.73 -5.33 11.45
C ALA A 77 -13.25 -4.74 12.77
N ARG A 78 -13.68 -5.58 13.72
CA ARG A 78 -14.14 -5.14 15.05
C ARG A 78 -13.05 -4.44 15.87
N ASP A 79 -11.77 -4.74 15.60
CA ASP A 79 -10.66 -4.13 16.34
C ASP A 79 -10.53 -2.63 16.02
N PHE A 80 -11.14 -2.20 14.92
CA PHE A 80 -11.21 -0.79 14.51
C PHE A 80 -12.42 -0.05 15.08
N ALA A 81 -13.43 -0.76 15.62
CA ALA A 81 -14.68 -0.14 16.06
C ALA A 81 -14.47 1.04 17.03
N PRO A 82 -13.62 0.94 18.08
CA PRO A 82 -13.41 2.07 19.00
C PRO A 82 -12.87 3.32 18.30
N PHE A 83 -11.94 3.16 17.36
CA PHE A 83 -11.43 4.28 16.57
C PHE A 83 -12.48 4.85 15.62
N LEU A 84 -13.25 4.00 14.94
CA LEU A 84 -14.31 4.42 14.03
C LEU A 84 -15.42 5.17 14.78
N ASP A 85 -15.80 4.72 15.98
CA ASP A 85 -16.77 5.40 16.83
C ASP A 85 -16.26 6.77 17.26
N ALA A 86 -15.00 6.87 17.68
CA ALA A 86 -14.36 8.13 18.06
C ALA A 86 -14.26 9.10 16.87
N ALA A 87 -13.92 8.59 15.68
CA ALA A 87 -13.82 9.42 14.47
C ALA A 87 -15.21 9.96 14.04
N GLU A 88 -16.26 9.14 14.13
CA GLU A 88 -17.63 9.58 13.84
C GLU A 88 -18.11 10.63 14.86
N ALA A 89 -17.83 10.42 16.14
CA ALA A 89 -18.14 11.37 17.22
C ALA A 89 -17.36 12.68 17.08
N ALA A 90 -16.13 12.65 16.58
CA ALA A 90 -15.31 13.83 16.28
C ALA A 90 -15.75 14.61 15.04
N GLY A 91 -16.75 14.10 14.28
CA GLY A 91 -17.29 14.78 13.10
C GLY A 91 -16.47 14.55 11.82
N VAL A 92 -15.69 13.49 11.73
CA VAL A 92 -15.04 13.09 10.48
C VAL A 92 -16.09 12.85 9.39
N ARG A 93 -15.86 13.41 8.20
CA ARG A 93 -16.81 13.35 7.07
C ARG A 93 -16.33 12.50 5.92
N HIS A 94 -15.03 12.21 5.84
CA HIS A 94 -14.45 11.38 4.78
C HIS A 94 -13.40 10.45 5.34
N VAL A 95 -13.49 9.16 4.97
CA VAL A 95 -12.46 8.16 5.31
C VAL A 95 -12.01 7.46 4.03
N ALA A 96 -10.74 7.60 3.68
CA ALA A 96 -10.09 6.86 2.60
C ALA A 96 -9.32 5.68 3.18
N LEU A 97 -9.75 4.46 2.89
CA LEU A 97 -9.10 3.22 3.33
C LEU A 97 -8.08 2.76 2.31
N LEU A 98 -6.84 2.52 2.74
CA LEU A 98 -5.92 1.67 1.96
C LEU A 98 -6.37 0.22 2.09
N SER A 99 -7.08 -0.25 1.09
CA SER A 99 -7.53 -1.63 0.94
C SER A 99 -6.55 -2.43 0.06
N VAL A 100 -7.02 -3.47 -0.60
CA VAL A 100 -6.25 -4.27 -1.56
C VAL A 100 -7.16 -4.67 -2.74
N LYS A 101 -6.58 -4.81 -3.93
CA LYS A 101 -7.30 -5.30 -5.11
C LYS A 101 -8.00 -6.63 -4.84
N GLY A 102 -9.26 -6.74 -5.20
CA GLY A 102 -10.10 -7.92 -5.00
C GLY A 102 -10.77 -8.01 -3.63
N ALA A 103 -10.54 -7.05 -2.72
CA ALA A 103 -11.20 -7.05 -1.41
C ALA A 103 -12.72 -6.94 -1.53
N GLU A 104 -13.23 -6.23 -2.52
CA GLU A 104 -14.67 -6.06 -2.78
C GLU A 104 -15.40 -7.38 -3.08
N ARG A 105 -14.66 -8.37 -3.62
CA ARG A 105 -15.21 -9.67 -4.07
C ARG A 105 -14.86 -10.84 -3.14
N ASN A 106 -13.87 -10.67 -2.25
CA ASN A 106 -13.36 -11.76 -1.41
C ASN A 106 -13.63 -11.55 0.08
N PRO A 107 -14.71 -12.15 0.64
CA PRO A 107 -15.08 -12.00 2.05
C PRO A 107 -14.07 -12.64 3.03
N LEU A 108 -13.12 -13.44 2.54
CA LEU A 108 -12.06 -14.02 3.37
C LEU A 108 -10.98 -13.00 3.70
N LEU A 109 -10.84 -11.94 2.88
CA LEU A 109 -9.85 -10.90 3.14
C LEU A 109 -10.30 -10.01 4.32
N PRO A 110 -9.40 -9.71 5.27
CA PRO A 110 -9.70 -8.79 6.37
C PRO A 110 -10.18 -7.42 5.87
N HIS A 111 -9.65 -6.95 4.75
CA HIS A 111 -10.02 -5.68 4.11
C HIS A 111 -11.49 -5.65 3.69
N HIS A 112 -12.05 -6.74 3.15
CA HIS A 112 -13.48 -6.80 2.79
C HIS A 112 -14.38 -6.43 3.97
N ARG A 113 -14.10 -7.00 5.14
CA ARG A 113 -14.91 -6.74 6.34
C ARG A 113 -14.74 -5.32 6.85
N LEU A 114 -13.53 -4.76 6.74
CA LEU A 114 -13.26 -3.37 7.11
C LEU A 114 -13.92 -2.39 6.13
N GLU A 115 -13.89 -2.65 4.82
CA GLU A 115 -14.63 -1.88 3.83
C GLU A 115 -16.14 -1.81 4.16
N ARG A 116 -16.73 -2.96 4.50
CA ARG A 116 -18.15 -3.00 4.91
C ARG A 116 -18.41 -2.21 6.18
N ALA A 117 -17.54 -2.31 7.18
CA ALA A 117 -17.66 -1.56 8.42
C ALA A 117 -17.61 -0.05 8.19
N LEU A 118 -16.73 0.41 7.27
CA LEU A 118 -16.64 1.82 6.90
C LEU A 118 -17.87 2.31 6.13
N ARG A 119 -18.40 1.51 5.21
CA ARG A 119 -19.61 1.86 4.43
C ARG A 119 -20.88 1.94 5.29
N ALA A 120 -20.91 1.28 6.45
CA ALA A 120 -22.03 1.31 7.39
C ALA A 120 -22.07 2.59 8.24
N ARG A 121 -21.12 3.51 8.09
CA ARG A 121 -21.00 4.75 8.86
C ARG A 121 -21.58 5.96 8.11
N ARG A 122 -21.70 7.11 8.81
CA ARG A 122 -22.34 8.34 8.28
C ARG A 122 -21.42 9.23 7.41
N TRP A 123 -20.17 8.85 7.20
CA TRP A 123 -19.22 9.55 6.35
C TRP A 123 -19.19 9.05 4.91
N GLN A 124 -18.50 9.76 4.04
CA GLN A 124 -18.10 9.24 2.73
C GLN A 124 -16.93 8.29 2.91
N ALA A 125 -17.06 7.05 2.43
CA ALA A 125 -16.00 6.06 2.49
C ALA A 125 -15.44 5.81 1.08
N THR A 126 -14.14 6.04 0.89
CA THR A 126 -13.41 5.75 -0.34
C THR A 126 -12.50 4.55 -0.13
N MET A 127 -12.63 3.52 -0.97
CA MET A 127 -11.76 2.34 -0.94
C MET A 127 -10.70 2.48 -2.01
N ILE A 128 -9.45 2.61 -1.59
CA ILE A 128 -8.28 2.64 -2.46
C ILE A 128 -7.68 1.24 -2.45
N ARG A 129 -7.77 0.54 -3.59
CA ARG A 129 -7.40 -0.87 -3.75
C ARG A 129 -6.19 -1.02 -4.67
N PRO A 130 -4.97 -0.85 -4.16
CA PRO A 130 -3.77 -1.08 -4.97
C PRO A 130 -3.62 -2.56 -5.33
N SER A 131 -3.01 -2.78 -6.48
CA SER A 131 -2.44 -4.05 -6.91
C SER A 131 -1.10 -4.30 -6.20
N ASP A 132 -0.28 -5.23 -6.69
CA ASP A 132 1.02 -5.53 -6.11
C ASP A 132 1.98 -4.36 -6.20
N PHE A 133 2.59 -3.98 -5.09
CA PHE A 133 3.54 -2.87 -5.06
C PHE A 133 4.89 -3.24 -5.72
N MET A 134 5.42 -2.36 -6.58
CA MET A 134 6.78 -2.47 -7.13
C MET A 134 7.83 -2.54 -6.02
N GLN A 135 7.61 -1.88 -4.90
CA GLN A 135 8.50 -1.87 -3.74
C GLN A 135 8.67 -3.25 -3.07
N ASN A 136 7.80 -4.22 -3.37
CA ASN A 136 8.00 -5.59 -2.93
C ASN A 136 9.22 -6.24 -3.59
N LEU A 137 9.60 -5.77 -4.78
CA LEU A 137 10.79 -6.24 -5.50
C LEU A 137 12.10 -5.87 -4.75
N GLU A 138 12.12 -4.73 -4.09
CA GLU A 138 13.29 -4.25 -3.33
C GLU A 138 13.31 -4.68 -1.85
N THR A 139 12.29 -5.42 -1.40
CA THR A 139 12.23 -5.92 -0.03
C THR A 139 12.13 -7.44 0.01
N VAL A 140 10.97 -7.97 -0.35
CA VAL A 140 10.68 -9.42 -0.28
C VAL A 140 11.63 -10.21 -1.19
N LEU A 141 11.98 -9.65 -2.36
CA LEU A 141 12.83 -10.34 -3.35
C LEU A 141 14.27 -9.86 -3.33
N ARG A 142 14.62 -8.89 -2.49
CA ARG A 142 15.95 -8.25 -2.48
C ARG A 142 17.08 -9.24 -2.31
N GLU A 143 17.00 -10.15 -1.33
CA GLU A 143 18.05 -11.13 -1.06
C GLU A 143 18.33 -12.01 -2.30
N GLY A 144 17.28 -12.56 -2.93
CA GLY A 144 17.42 -13.34 -4.16
C GLY A 144 18.05 -12.55 -5.30
N LEU A 145 17.63 -11.29 -5.47
CA LEU A 145 18.14 -10.39 -6.49
C LEU A 145 19.60 -10.01 -6.26
N VAL A 146 19.98 -9.70 -5.03
CA VAL A 146 21.32 -9.21 -4.70
C VAL A 146 22.35 -10.32 -4.61
N GLU A 147 22.00 -11.44 -4.00
CA GLU A 147 22.94 -12.51 -3.68
C GLU A 147 23.03 -13.62 -4.76
N ARG A 148 21.93 -13.82 -5.51
CA ARG A 148 21.82 -14.96 -6.44
C ARG A 148 21.41 -14.57 -7.86
N ASP A 149 21.21 -13.27 -8.12
CA ASP A 149 20.67 -12.76 -9.39
C ASP A 149 19.37 -13.50 -9.81
N GLU A 150 18.51 -13.78 -8.83
CA GLU A 150 17.37 -14.66 -9.02
C GLU A 150 16.10 -14.13 -8.39
N ILE A 151 14.97 -14.33 -9.08
CA ILE A 151 13.62 -14.19 -8.53
C ILE A 151 13.01 -15.60 -8.43
N ALA A 152 12.82 -16.08 -7.20
CA ALA A 152 12.25 -17.41 -6.94
C ALA A 152 10.89 -17.29 -6.25
N VAL A 153 9.78 -17.29 -7.02
CA VAL A 153 8.42 -17.14 -6.50
C VAL A 153 7.43 -18.12 -7.14
N PRO A 154 6.32 -18.46 -6.45
CA PRO A 154 5.35 -19.43 -6.93
C PRO A 154 4.31 -18.85 -7.91
N ALA A 155 4.69 -17.84 -8.70
CA ALA A 155 3.78 -17.16 -9.63
C ALA A 155 3.61 -17.88 -10.98
N GLY A 156 4.45 -18.87 -11.31
CA GLY A 156 4.37 -19.60 -12.60
C GLY A 156 4.44 -18.63 -13.79
N ARG A 157 3.49 -18.74 -14.71
CA ARG A 157 3.32 -17.80 -15.84
C ARG A 157 2.32 -16.67 -15.54
N GLY A 158 1.89 -16.54 -14.28
CA GLY A 158 0.96 -15.49 -13.86
C GLY A 158 1.54 -14.10 -14.07
N ARG A 159 0.63 -13.14 -14.25
CA ARG A 159 0.97 -11.73 -14.48
C ARG A 159 0.35 -10.88 -13.38
N SER A 160 1.01 -9.76 -13.07
CA SER A 160 0.48 -8.76 -12.15
C SER A 160 0.67 -7.35 -12.70
N ALA A 161 -0.31 -6.49 -12.46
CA ALA A 161 -0.27 -5.06 -12.81
C ALA A 161 0.39 -4.28 -11.65
N PHE A 162 1.71 -4.42 -11.51
CA PHE A 162 2.48 -3.78 -10.44
C PHE A 162 2.31 -2.26 -10.42
N VAL A 163 2.10 -1.70 -9.22
CA VAL A 163 1.88 -0.27 -9.00
C VAL A 163 2.96 0.34 -8.11
N ASP A 164 3.35 1.57 -8.42
CA ASP A 164 4.31 2.32 -7.61
C ASP A 164 3.63 2.93 -6.39
N VAL A 165 4.25 2.81 -5.22
CA VAL A 165 3.79 3.43 -3.97
C VAL A 165 3.70 4.96 -4.08
N GLU A 166 4.58 5.63 -4.86
CA GLU A 166 4.53 7.08 -5.05
C GLU A 166 3.25 7.48 -5.81
N ASP A 167 2.89 6.77 -6.87
CA ASP A 167 1.65 7.00 -7.60
C ASP A 167 0.41 6.75 -6.73
N VAL A 168 0.47 5.72 -5.88
CA VAL A 168 -0.62 5.45 -4.91
C VAL A 168 -0.71 6.57 -3.87
N GLY A 169 0.42 7.07 -3.38
CA GLY A 169 0.47 8.21 -2.45
C GLY A 169 -0.12 9.49 -3.05
N GLU A 170 0.19 9.77 -4.31
CA GLU A 170 -0.38 10.90 -5.05
C GLU A 170 -1.90 10.74 -5.23
N ALA A 171 -2.37 9.55 -5.62
CA ALA A 171 -3.80 9.26 -5.75
C ALA A 171 -4.55 9.43 -4.41
N VAL A 172 -3.97 8.94 -3.30
CA VAL A 172 -4.49 9.15 -1.93
C VAL A 172 -4.59 10.63 -1.62
N ALA A 173 -3.55 11.40 -1.93
CA ALA A 173 -3.53 12.84 -1.67
C ALA A 173 -4.65 13.56 -2.43
N ARG A 174 -4.86 13.23 -3.69
CA ARG A 174 -5.95 13.80 -4.49
C ARG A 174 -7.33 13.46 -3.93
N VAL A 175 -7.55 12.19 -3.59
CA VAL A 175 -8.82 11.73 -2.98
C VAL A 175 -9.13 12.48 -1.69
N LEU A 176 -8.13 12.79 -0.87
CA LEU A 176 -8.32 13.47 0.41
C LEU A 176 -8.38 15.00 0.30
N SER A 177 -7.81 15.60 -0.75
CA SER A 177 -7.80 17.06 -0.95
C SER A 177 -8.85 17.56 -1.92
N GLU A 178 -9.43 16.71 -2.76
CA GLU A 178 -10.42 17.06 -3.78
C GLU A 178 -11.82 16.51 -3.40
N PRO A 179 -12.74 17.34 -2.89
CA PRO A 179 -14.06 16.88 -2.40
C PRO A 179 -14.88 16.10 -3.43
N ALA A 180 -14.71 16.40 -4.72
CA ALA A 180 -15.39 15.69 -5.81
C ALA A 180 -15.01 14.21 -5.96
N LEU A 181 -13.88 13.79 -5.36
CA LEU A 181 -13.38 12.42 -5.38
C LEU A 181 -13.80 11.62 -4.14
N ALA A 182 -14.32 12.28 -3.10
CA ALA A 182 -14.75 11.61 -1.88
C ALA A 182 -15.90 10.61 -2.14
N GLY A 183 -15.80 9.41 -1.58
CA GLY A 183 -16.76 8.33 -1.77
C GLY A 183 -16.61 7.54 -3.08
N ARG A 184 -15.65 7.91 -3.95
CA ARG A 184 -15.36 7.18 -5.19
C ARG A 184 -14.27 6.14 -4.97
N ASP A 185 -14.63 4.88 -5.05
CA ASP A 185 -13.65 3.80 -4.97
C ASP A 185 -12.72 3.79 -6.19
N ALA A 186 -11.49 3.32 -5.98
CA ALA A 186 -10.51 3.19 -7.05
C ALA A 186 -9.66 1.92 -6.88
N THR A 187 -9.48 1.18 -7.97
CA THR A 187 -8.54 0.05 -8.04
C THR A 187 -7.28 0.50 -8.75
N LEU A 188 -6.19 0.63 -8.01
CA LEU A 188 -4.96 1.24 -8.49
C LEU A 188 -4.01 0.17 -9.04
N THR A 189 -3.77 0.24 -10.36
CA THR A 189 -2.86 -0.67 -11.07
C THR A 189 -1.79 0.11 -11.81
N GLY A 190 -0.66 -0.53 -12.07
CA GLY A 190 0.30 0.00 -13.04
C GLY A 190 -0.26 -0.06 -14.47
N PRO A 191 0.48 0.48 -15.44
CA PRO A 191 -0.01 0.67 -16.81
C PRO A 191 -0.18 -0.65 -17.59
N ARG A 192 0.43 -1.73 -17.14
CA ARG A 192 0.35 -3.05 -17.79
C ARG A 192 0.62 -4.21 -16.82
N ALA A 193 0.08 -5.38 -17.14
CA ALA A 193 0.37 -6.60 -16.39
C ALA A 193 1.67 -7.24 -16.90
N LEU A 194 2.55 -7.63 -15.97
CA LEU A 194 3.87 -8.21 -16.21
C LEU A 194 3.99 -9.61 -15.60
N GLY A 195 4.59 -10.54 -16.34
CA GLY A 195 5.06 -11.81 -15.78
C GLY A 195 6.46 -11.66 -15.18
N PHE A 196 6.85 -12.58 -14.29
CA PHE A 196 8.14 -12.49 -13.62
C PHE A 196 9.36 -12.72 -14.53
N GLU A 197 9.21 -13.34 -15.69
CA GLU A 197 10.27 -13.37 -16.72
C GLU A 197 10.57 -11.97 -17.24
N GLU A 198 9.52 -11.19 -17.52
CA GLU A 198 9.64 -9.80 -17.98
C GLU A 198 10.15 -8.88 -16.86
N VAL A 199 9.67 -9.09 -15.62
CA VAL A 199 10.18 -8.37 -14.42
C VAL A 199 11.69 -8.62 -14.26
N ALA A 200 12.13 -9.88 -14.34
CA ALA A 200 13.55 -10.26 -14.23
C ALA A 200 14.40 -9.58 -15.31
N ARG A 201 13.92 -9.57 -16.55
CA ARG A 201 14.60 -8.90 -17.67
C ARG A 201 14.74 -7.38 -17.41
N ILE A 202 13.66 -6.71 -17.01
CA ILE A 202 13.68 -5.26 -16.72
C ILE A 202 14.64 -4.93 -15.58
N LEU A 203 14.59 -5.70 -14.48
CA LEU A 203 15.51 -5.49 -13.36
C LEU A 203 16.96 -5.79 -13.74
N GLY A 204 17.20 -6.80 -14.57
CA GLY A 204 18.52 -7.13 -15.08
C GLY A 204 19.10 -6.00 -15.93
N GLU A 205 18.31 -5.42 -16.81
CA GLU A 205 18.71 -4.26 -17.63
C GLU A 205 19.04 -3.04 -16.75
N ALA A 206 18.19 -2.70 -15.78
CA ALA A 206 18.43 -1.57 -14.88
C ALA A 206 19.69 -1.75 -14.02
N ARG A 207 19.99 -2.98 -13.60
CA ARG A 207 21.17 -3.33 -12.80
C ARG A 207 22.46 -3.43 -13.62
N GLY A 208 22.35 -3.57 -14.95
CA GLY A 208 23.47 -3.94 -15.83
C GLY A 208 23.97 -5.37 -15.61
N ARG A 209 23.11 -6.27 -15.04
CA ARG A 209 23.48 -7.62 -14.66
C ARG A 209 22.26 -8.55 -14.79
N PRO A 210 22.35 -9.68 -15.52
CA PRO A 210 21.21 -10.56 -15.78
C PRO A 210 20.54 -11.05 -14.48
N VAL A 211 19.21 -11.10 -14.50
CA VAL A 211 18.40 -11.68 -13.43
C VAL A 211 17.62 -12.86 -14.01
N ARG A 212 17.63 -13.99 -13.33
CA ARG A 212 16.90 -15.19 -13.73
C ARG A 212 15.60 -15.31 -12.95
N TYR A 213 14.50 -15.57 -13.64
CA TYR A 213 13.27 -16.02 -13.00
C TYR A 213 13.27 -17.53 -12.82
N ARG A 214 13.03 -17.99 -11.61
CA ARG A 214 12.88 -19.43 -11.27
C ARG A 214 11.49 -19.67 -10.67
N PRO A 215 10.51 -20.15 -11.45
CA PRO A 215 9.21 -20.52 -10.90
C PRO A 215 9.37 -21.68 -9.92
N VAL A 216 8.84 -21.50 -8.70
CA VAL A 216 8.85 -22.55 -7.65
C VAL A 216 7.42 -22.95 -7.29
N GLY A 217 7.27 -24.10 -6.63
CA GLY A 217 5.99 -24.48 -6.04
C GLY A 217 5.74 -23.74 -4.71
N PRO A 218 4.46 -23.51 -4.30
CA PRO A 218 4.16 -22.81 -3.05
C PRO A 218 4.81 -23.43 -1.82
N LEU A 219 4.83 -24.76 -1.69
CA LEU A 219 5.45 -25.45 -0.57
C LEU A 219 6.97 -25.25 -0.52
N ARG A 220 7.62 -25.27 -1.70
CA ARG A 220 9.05 -24.99 -1.80
C ARG A 220 9.36 -23.56 -1.41
N PHE A 221 8.58 -22.60 -1.88
CA PHE A 221 8.71 -21.19 -1.49
C PHE A 221 8.63 -21.02 0.03
N LEU A 222 7.61 -21.59 0.68
CA LEU A 222 7.46 -21.52 2.14
C LEU A 222 8.64 -22.15 2.89
N ARG A 223 9.20 -23.26 2.38
CA ARG A 223 10.36 -23.89 2.97
C ARG A 223 11.62 -23.03 2.83
N GLU A 224 11.85 -22.46 1.64
CA GLU A 224 12.99 -21.57 1.37
C GLU A 224 12.87 -20.27 2.20
N SER A 225 11.67 -19.68 2.32
CA SER A 225 11.39 -18.53 3.18
C SER A 225 11.71 -18.81 4.66
N ARG A 226 11.34 -20.00 5.15
CA ARG A 226 11.68 -20.40 6.52
C ARG A 226 13.19 -20.55 6.74
N ALA A 227 13.88 -21.12 5.76
CA ALA A 227 15.34 -21.29 5.83
C ALA A 227 16.08 -19.94 5.88
N ARG A 228 15.48 -18.88 5.29
CA ARG A 228 15.97 -17.49 5.37
C ARG A 228 15.58 -16.75 6.66
N GLY A 229 14.83 -17.39 7.55
CA GLY A 229 14.38 -16.75 8.79
C GLY A 229 13.20 -15.77 8.63
N GLU A 230 12.52 -15.78 7.49
CA GLU A 230 11.35 -14.92 7.25
C GLU A 230 10.19 -15.26 8.21
N ALA A 231 9.47 -14.23 8.65
CA ALA A 231 8.29 -14.42 9.50
C ALA A 231 7.25 -15.30 8.78
N ARG A 232 6.78 -16.36 9.46
CA ARG A 232 5.84 -17.35 8.90
C ARG A 232 4.58 -16.70 8.31
N GLY A 233 4.04 -15.67 8.99
CA GLY A 233 2.87 -14.94 8.52
C GLY A 233 3.12 -14.21 7.20
N LEU A 234 4.26 -13.53 7.08
CA LEU A 234 4.65 -12.84 5.85
C LEU A 234 4.82 -13.81 4.70
N ALA A 235 5.58 -14.90 4.91
CA ALA A 235 5.81 -15.92 3.88
C ALA A 235 4.48 -16.54 3.39
N ALA A 236 3.52 -16.80 4.28
CA ALA A 236 2.21 -17.33 3.93
C ALA A 236 1.39 -16.33 3.09
N VAL A 237 1.39 -15.05 3.47
CA VAL A 237 0.71 -13.98 2.70
C VAL A 237 1.33 -13.86 1.32
N MET A 238 2.67 -13.84 1.21
CA MET A 238 3.35 -13.75 -0.08
C MET A 238 3.10 -14.97 -0.95
N ALA A 239 3.11 -16.19 -0.39
CA ALA A 239 2.76 -17.41 -1.11
C ALA A 239 1.33 -17.35 -1.67
N ALA A 240 0.37 -16.82 -0.90
CA ALA A 240 -1.01 -16.65 -1.35
C ALA A 240 -1.13 -15.62 -2.48
N LEU A 241 -0.44 -14.47 -2.37
CA LEU A 241 -0.41 -13.43 -3.42
C LEU A 241 0.16 -13.97 -4.72
N TYR A 242 1.32 -14.63 -4.69
CA TYR A 242 1.92 -15.21 -5.90
C TYR A 242 1.08 -16.35 -6.49
N THR A 243 0.37 -17.10 -5.64
CA THR A 243 -0.58 -18.12 -6.11
C THR A 243 -1.78 -17.46 -6.81
N ALA A 244 -2.30 -16.36 -6.29
CA ALA A 244 -3.34 -15.59 -6.95
C ALA A 244 -2.88 -15.03 -8.31
N GLN A 245 -1.63 -14.56 -8.42
CA GLN A 245 -1.03 -14.17 -9.69
C GLN A 245 -0.97 -15.37 -10.67
N ARG A 246 -0.51 -16.54 -10.20
CA ARG A 246 -0.47 -17.79 -11.00
C ARG A 246 -1.83 -18.17 -11.56
N LEU A 247 -2.90 -17.88 -10.82
CA LEU A 247 -4.29 -18.12 -11.22
C LEU A 247 -4.89 -16.99 -12.09
N GLY A 248 -4.09 -15.97 -12.45
CA GLY A 248 -4.51 -14.86 -13.31
C GLY A 248 -5.32 -13.76 -12.61
N LEU A 249 -5.49 -13.83 -11.29
CA LEU A 249 -6.36 -12.91 -10.54
C LEU A 249 -5.75 -11.50 -10.37
N ALA A 250 -4.45 -11.32 -10.65
CA ALA A 250 -3.75 -10.04 -10.51
C ALA A 250 -3.51 -9.29 -11.85
N ALA A 251 -3.86 -9.90 -12.99
CA ALA A 251 -3.49 -9.39 -14.31
C ALA A 251 -4.35 -8.21 -14.82
N GLU A 252 -5.54 -8.00 -14.27
CA GLU A 252 -6.43 -6.92 -14.68
C GLU A 252 -5.78 -5.54 -14.49
N VAL A 253 -5.85 -4.70 -15.51
CA VAL A 253 -5.42 -3.29 -15.49
C VAL A 253 -6.68 -2.42 -15.53
N THR A 254 -6.72 -1.40 -14.64
CA THR A 254 -7.83 -0.46 -14.55
C THR A 254 -7.41 0.94 -14.97
N PRO A 255 -8.33 1.80 -15.44
CA PRO A 255 -8.03 3.18 -15.80
C PRO A 255 -7.96 4.12 -14.60
N ASP A 256 -8.35 3.66 -13.40
CA ASP A 256 -8.61 4.52 -12.24
C ASP A 256 -7.39 5.35 -11.83
N LEU A 257 -6.20 4.73 -11.81
CA LEU A 257 -4.98 5.45 -11.43
C LEU A 257 -4.61 6.52 -12.45
N THR A 258 -4.72 6.21 -13.75
CA THR A 258 -4.53 7.21 -14.82
C THR A 258 -5.50 8.38 -14.67
N ALA A 259 -6.76 8.11 -14.41
CA ALA A 259 -7.78 9.14 -14.20
C ALA A 259 -7.49 9.99 -12.96
N LEU A 260 -7.08 9.36 -11.86
CA LEU A 260 -6.70 10.08 -10.63
C LEU A 260 -5.44 10.91 -10.80
N LEU A 261 -4.42 10.43 -11.50
CA LEU A 261 -3.15 11.16 -11.67
C LEU A 261 -3.23 12.23 -12.76
N GLY A 262 -4.10 12.07 -13.76
CA GLY A 262 -4.12 12.89 -14.98
C GLY A 262 -2.91 12.63 -15.90
N ARG A 263 -2.18 11.54 -15.65
CA ARG A 263 -1.02 11.08 -16.41
C ARG A 263 -0.94 9.55 -16.36
N PRO A 264 -0.18 8.90 -17.25
CA PRO A 264 0.10 7.46 -17.12
C PRO A 264 0.78 7.14 -15.78
N PRO A 265 0.42 6.02 -15.12
CA PRO A 265 1.14 5.53 -13.96
C PRO A 265 2.60 5.19 -14.29
N THR A 266 3.47 5.27 -13.29
CA THR A 266 4.87 4.84 -13.40
C THR A 266 4.95 3.38 -13.86
N ASP A 267 5.70 3.12 -14.92
CA ASP A 267 5.95 1.76 -15.36
C ASP A 267 7.12 1.11 -14.59
N LEU A 268 7.25 -0.21 -14.70
CA LEU A 268 8.28 -0.93 -13.95
C LEU A 268 9.70 -0.57 -14.41
N ARG A 269 9.91 -0.17 -15.68
CA ARG A 269 11.23 0.24 -16.17
C ARG A 269 11.67 1.54 -15.51
N ALA A 270 10.82 2.56 -15.54
CA ALA A 270 11.10 3.86 -14.90
C ALA A 270 11.32 3.69 -13.39
N TYR A 271 10.52 2.83 -12.74
CA TYR A 271 10.72 2.47 -11.34
C TYR A 271 12.09 1.80 -11.11
N ALA A 272 12.44 0.79 -11.90
CA ALA A 272 13.67 0.03 -11.75
C ALA A 272 14.93 0.90 -11.96
N GLU A 273 14.89 1.83 -12.90
CA GLU A 273 15.96 2.82 -13.12
C GLU A 273 16.12 3.74 -11.91
N ARG A 274 15.02 4.31 -11.41
CA ARG A 274 15.04 5.17 -10.22
C ARG A 274 15.50 4.45 -8.95
N ALA A 275 15.15 3.18 -8.80
CA ALA A 275 15.44 2.36 -7.63
C ALA A 275 16.69 1.48 -7.80
N ARG A 276 17.51 1.70 -8.84
CA ARG A 276 18.62 0.85 -9.25
C ARG A 276 19.52 0.43 -8.08
N ASP A 277 19.94 1.39 -7.28
CA ASP A 277 20.89 1.15 -6.17
C ASP A 277 20.32 0.22 -5.09
N ARG A 278 18.98 0.14 -4.98
CA ARG A 278 18.31 -0.76 -4.04
C ARG A 278 18.38 -2.23 -4.44
N PHE A 279 18.68 -2.48 -5.70
CA PHE A 279 18.83 -3.82 -6.28
C PHE A 279 20.28 -4.26 -6.39
N LEU A 280 21.24 -3.43 -5.97
CA LEU A 280 22.67 -3.75 -5.98
C LEU A 280 23.15 -4.18 -4.57
N PRO A 281 24.26 -4.92 -4.49
CA PRO A 281 24.96 -5.15 -3.22
C PRO A 281 25.35 -3.83 -2.54
N ALA A 282 25.40 -3.82 -1.22
CA ALA A 282 25.88 -2.64 -0.51
C ALA A 282 27.33 -2.35 -0.90
N GLY A 283 27.60 -1.16 -1.43
CA GLY A 283 28.94 -0.74 -1.84
C GLY A 283 29.34 -1.11 -3.27
N ALA A 284 28.38 -1.46 -4.14
CA ALA A 284 28.64 -1.67 -5.58
C ALA A 284 28.60 -0.35 -6.34
#